data_216077d88e4d4098a74df96e34a55ed6
#
_entry.id   216077d88e4d4098a74df96e34a55ed6
#
_cell.length_a   1.000
_cell.length_b   1.000
_cell.length_c   1.000
_cell.angle_alpha   90.00
_cell.angle_beta   90.00
_cell.angle_gamma   90.00
#
_symmetry.space_group_name_H-M   'P 1'
#
loop_
_entity.id
_entity.type
_entity.pdbx_description
1 polymer ?
#
loop_
_entity_poly.entity_id
_entity_poly.type
_entity_poly.pdbx_seq_one_letter_code
_entity_poly.pdbx_strand_id
1 'polypeptide(L)'
;MADSLVTFQSKPEAQYLLAGWRRQWSNGGRISSGLPRYLIEKLEAKKIGEMDRTVSVLCYPFQLAGTHDTYRPKTSYLDGLPAGPLERENAFYEAGNGLIIFLGEEPSHQIELYARAFFQGINDLGISQTVAVEGVNGSAPPDLERRINCVYSKAEMKATLERYGVQFSSYGSEGRRGPTIAMALVTMAHYEYPDVEMFRFGAMAPLYPFATRENEQLGINIDHKSYYDIMRRVRSMFKLDLDLSELRTMGESESNQLAERLEEIGKANAEAKELIDRIREDYVYTPFVEPVDMDPALDDALNDILRGLDS
;
A
#
# COMPACT_ATOMS: atom_id res chain seq x y z
N MET A 1 6.85 -14.00 31.96
CA MET A 1 7.23 -13.39 30.65
C MET A 1 5.94 -13.28 29.85
N ALA A 2 5.63 -12.13 29.29
CA ALA A 2 4.48 -12.04 28.39
C ALA A 2 4.76 -12.94 27.18
N ASP A 3 3.78 -13.76 26.78
CA ASP A 3 3.92 -14.62 25.61
C ASP A 3 4.17 -13.75 24.36
N SER A 4 5.12 -14.16 23.53
CA SER A 4 5.43 -13.45 22.28
C SER A 4 4.21 -13.49 21.36
N LEU A 5 3.84 -12.32 20.81
CA LEU A 5 2.72 -12.19 19.86
C LEU A 5 3.13 -12.48 18.41
N VAL A 6 4.42 -12.71 18.17
CA VAL A 6 4.99 -13.04 16.86
C VAL A 6 6.02 -14.16 17.01
N THR A 7 6.02 -15.10 16.09
CA THR A 7 7.00 -16.18 16.04
C THR A 7 7.83 -16.05 14.76
N PHE A 8 9.16 -16.04 14.90
CA PHE A 8 10.10 -16.01 13.78
C PHE A 8 10.91 -17.31 13.70
N GLN A 9 11.03 -17.90 12.51
CA GLN A 9 11.94 -18.99 12.19
C GLN A 9 13.36 -18.48 11.92
N SER A 10 13.48 -17.26 11.38
CA SER A 10 14.75 -16.55 11.15
C SER A 10 14.56 -15.05 11.32
N LYS A 11 15.62 -14.35 11.70
CA LYS A 11 15.65 -12.89 11.83
C LYS A 11 16.80 -12.34 10.98
N PRO A 12 16.58 -12.08 9.68
CA PRO A 12 17.59 -11.49 8.81
C PRO A 12 17.86 -10.04 9.21
N GLU A 13 19.02 -9.52 8.82
CA GLU A 13 19.25 -8.07 8.87
C GLU A 13 18.29 -7.37 7.92
N ALA A 14 17.46 -6.49 8.45
CA ALA A 14 16.47 -5.75 7.69
C ALA A 14 16.35 -4.31 8.21
N GLN A 15 16.03 -3.40 7.32
CA GLN A 15 15.84 -1.99 7.65
C GLN A 15 14.43 -1.50 7.29
N TYR A 16 13.79 -2.16 6.32
CA TYR A 16 12.59 -1.68 5.68
C TYR A 16 11.48 -2.72 5.71
N LEU A 17 10.26 -2.27 5.97
CA LEU A 17 9.06 -3.08 5.87
C LEU A 17 8.09 -2.46 4.87
N LEU A 18 7.60 -3.25 3.91
CA LEU A 18 6.43 -2.92 3.10
C LEU A 18 5.25 -3.76 3.60
N ALA A 19 4.18 -3.11 4.05
CA ALA A 19 3.03 -3.76 4.63
C ALA A 19 1.74 -3.53 3.82
N GLY A 20 0.94 -4.58 3.70
CA GLY A 20 -0.40 -4.48 3.13
C GLY A 20 -1.33 -5.55 3.67
N TRP A 21 -2.63 -5.35 3.44
CA TRP A 21 -3.66 -6.17 4.06
C TRP A 21 -4.70 -6.64 3.06
N ARG A 22 -5.13 -7.87 3.22
CA ARG A 22 -6.30 -8.42 2.55
C ARG A 22 -7.56 -8.04 3.30
N ARG A 23 -8.69 -8.10 2.61
CA ARG A 23 -10.03 -7.89 3.16
C ARG A 23 -10.28 -6.50 3.74
N GLN A 24 -9.38 -5.55 3.52
CA GLN A 24 -9.64 -4.17 3.91
C GLN A 24 -10.52 -3.46 2.86
N TRP A 25 -11.31 -2.51 3.31
CA TRP A 25 -12.21 -1.77 2.43
C TRP A 25 -11.47 -0.78 1.50
N SER A 26 -10.29 -0.32 1.89
CA SER A 26 -9.43 0.57 1.09
C SER A 26 -8.44 -0.24 0.24
N ASN A 27 -8.95 -1.03 -0.69
CA ASN A 27 -8.17 -1.92 -1.54
C ASN A 27 -8.49 -1.73 -3.03
N GLY A 28 -8.73 -0.47 -3.46
CA GLY A 28 -8.88 -0.10 -4.86
C GLY A 28 -7.69 -0.56 -5.69
N GLY A 29 -7.93 -1.05 -6.92
CA GLY A 29 -6.89 -1.64 -7.75
C GLY A 29 -6.15 -2.82 -7.12
N ARG A 30 -6.70 -3.43 -6.07
CA ARG A 30 -6.11 -4.46 -5.22
C ARG A 30 -4.73 -4.09 -4.66
N ILE A 31 -4.45 -2.81 -4.45
CA ILE A 31 -3.11 -2.32 -4.10
C ILE A 31 -2.66 -2.91 -2.76
N SER A 32 -3.49 -2.83 -1.72
CA SER A 32 -3.08 -3.28 -0.40
C SER A 32 -2.81 -4.78 -0.31
N SER A 33 -3.61 -5.59 -1.00
CA SER A 33 -3.46 -7.05 -0.96
C SER A 33 -2.59 -7.60 -2.08
N GLY A 34 -2.61 -6.96 -3.24
CA GLY A 34 -1.97 -7.48 -4.45
C GLY A 34 -0.52 -7.04 -4.61
N LEU A 35 -0.17 -5.79 -4.29
CA LEU A 35 1.22 -5.35 -4.39
C LEU A 35 2.16 -6.15 -3.49
N PRO A 36 1.88 -6.36 -2.19
CA PRO A 36 2.74 -7.23 -1.37
C PRO A 36 2.82 -8.65 -1.91
N ARG A 37 1.70 -9.23 -2.37
CA ARG A 37 1.69 -10.57 -2.95
C ARG A 37 2.53 -10.65 -4.22
N TYR A 38 2.37 -9.68 -5.14
CA TYR A 38 3.19 -9.60 -6.34
C TYR A 38 4.69 -9.59 -6.00
N LEU A 39 5.09 -8.78 -5.02
CA LEU A 39 6.49 -8.71 -4.61
C LEU A 39 6.96 -10.02 -3.96
N ILE A 40 6.13 -10.68 -3.13
CA ILE A 40 6.47 -11.99 -2.54
C ILE A 40 6.74 -13.02 -3.65
N GLU A 41 5.88 -13.08 -4.66
CA GLU A 41 6.01 -14.00 -5.79
C GLU A 41 7.20 -13.63 -6.69
N LYS A 42 7.33 -12.34 -7.06
CA LYS A 42 8.37 -11.86 -7.97
C LYS A 42 9.77 -11.96 -7.40
N LEU A 43 9.94 -11.73 -6.10
CA LEU A 43 11.23 -11.77 -5.42
C LEU A 43 11.50 -13.13 -4.75
N GLU A 44 10.62 -14.11 -4.96
CA GLU A 44 10.70 -15.43 -4.32
C GLU A 44 10.89 -15.31 -2.79
N ALA A 45 10.19 -14.32 -2.19
CA ALA A 45 10.37 -13.96 -0.79
C ALA A 45 10.01 -15.12 0.14
N LYS A 46 10.86 -15.36 1.13
CA LYS A 46 10.72 -16.50 2.06
C LYS A 46 9.95 -16.06 3.30
N LYS A 47 8.92 -16.83 3.68
CA LYS A 47 8.25 -16.65 4.96
C LYS A 47 9.24 -16.89 6.09
N ILE A 48 9.42 -15.88 6.95
CA ILE A 48 10.35 -15.91 8.08
C ILE A 48 9.67 -15.90 9.44
N GLY A 49 8.40 -15.52 9.49
CA GLY A 49 7.62 -15.47 10.72
C GLY A 49 6.17 -15.12 10.50
N GLU A 50 5.41 -15.18 11.56
CA GLU A 50 3.98 -14.85 11.55
C GLU A 50 3.49 -14.38 12.92
N MET A 51 2.37 -13.67 12.95
CA MET A 51 1.69 -13.33 14.19
C MET A 51 1.18 -14.61 14.86
N ASP A 52 1.26 -14.63 16.19
CA ASP A 52 0.79 -15.75 16.98
C ASP A 52 -0.68 -16.11 16.70
N ARG A 53 -1.00 -17.38 16.86
CA ARG A 53 -2.36 -17.88 16.64
C ARG A 53 -3.38 -17.17 17.52
N THR A 54 -3.02 -16.75 18.71
CA THR A 54 -3.90 -16.01 19.63
C THR A 54 -4.36 -14.70 19.00
N VAL A 55 -3.43 -13.95 18.38
CA VAL A 55 -3.76 -12.72 17.62
C VAL A 55 -4.72 -13.07 16.48
N SER A 56 -4.40 -14.09 15.72
CA SER A 56 -5.21 -14.53 14.57
C SER A 56 -6.60 -15.06 14.96
N VAL A 57 -6.81 -15.49 16.19
CA VAL A 57 -8.14 -15.90 16.70
C VAL A 57 -8.90 -14.70 17.26
N LEU A 58 -8.27 -13.88 18.11
CA LEU A 58 -8.96 -12.82 18.84
C LEU A 58 -9.27 -11.59 17.99
N CYS A 59 -8.49 -11.34 16.93
CA CYS A 59 -8.67 -10.15 16.08
C CYS A 59 -9.72 -10.35 14.97
N TYR A 60 -10.27 -11.54 14.82
CA TYR A 60 -11.21 -11.86 13.74
C TYR A 60 -12.42 -12.65 14.21
N PRO A 61 -13.62 -12.34 13.72
CA PRO A 61 -14.78 -13.18 13.97
C PRO A 61 -14.68 -14.46 13.13
N PHE A 62 -15.24 -15.55 13.61
CA PHE A 62 -15.40 -16.76 12.80
C PHE A 62 -16.39 -16.50 11.65
N GLN A 63 -17.45 -15.76 11.95
CA GLN A 63 -18.48 -15.38 10.98
C GLN A 63 -19.18 -14.10 11.44
N LEU A 64 -19.44 -13.18 10.50
CA LEU A 64 -20.33 -12.06 10.66
C LEU A 64 -21.60 -12.30 9.84
N ALA A 65 -22.75 -11.82 10.30
CA ALA A 65 -24.02 -11.90 9.57
C ALA A 65 -23.87 -11.26 8.18
N GLY A 66 -24.30 -11.97 7.14
CA GLY A 66 -24.19 -11.52 5.74
C GLY A 66 -22.80 -11.66 5.09
N THR A 67 -21.83 -12.27 5.79
CA THR A 67 -20.44 -12.38 5.29
C THR A 67 -19.92 -13.82 5.36
N HIS A 68 -20.73 -14.80 4.97
CA HIS A 68 -20.50 -16.22 5.22
C HIS A 68 -19.08 -16.71 4.88
N ASP A 69 -18.47 -16.22 3.80
CA ASP A 69 -17.18 -16.73 3.32
C ASP A 69 -16.02 -15.76 3.54
N THR A 70 -16.33 -14.48 3.84
CA THR A 70 -15.31 -13.42 3.82
C THR A 70 -14.33 -13.51 4.99
N TYR A 71 -14.80 -13.90 6.19
CA TYR A 71 -14.01 -13.87 7.42
C TYR A 71 -13.59 -15.24 7.94
N ARG A 72 -14.07 -16.32 7.33
CA ARG A 72 -13.71 -17.66 7.77
C ARG A 72 -12.22 -17.93 7.53
N PRO A 73 -11.51 -18.56 8.48
CA PRO A 73 -10.14 -18.98 8.28
C PRO A 73 -10.08 -20.07 7.19
N LYS A 74 -8.93 -20.17 6.54
CA LYS A 74 -8.69 -21.23 5.57
C LYS A 74 -8.48 -22.56 6.30
N THR A 75 -8.92 -23.65 5.68
CA THR A 75 -8.66 -25.02 6.10
C THR A 75 -8.69 -25.94 4.89
N SER A 76 -8.11 -27.11 5.02
CA SER A 76 -8.14 -28.17 4.01
C SER A 76 -8.44 -29.51 4.65
N TYR A 77 -9.06 -30.38 3.89
CA TYR A 77 -9.36 -31.76 4.29
C TYR A 77 -8.82 -32.71 3.21
N LEU A 78 -8.26 -33.83 3.63
CA LEU A 78 -7.86 -34.93 2.78
C LEU A 78 -8.57 -36.19 3.27
N ASP A 79 -9.32 -36.85 2.41
CA ASP A 79 -10.11 -38.03 2.73
C ASP A 79 -10.98 -37.89 4.02
N GLY A 80 -11.53 -36.68 4.23
CA GLY A 80 -12.36 -36.34 5.38
C GLY A 80 -11.62 -35.99 6.68
N LEU A 81 -10.30 -36.06 6.68
CA LEU A 81 -9.46 -35.64 7.81
C LEU A 81 -8.92 -34.22 7.59
N PRO A 82 -8.82 -33.37 8.65
CA PRO A 82 -8.14 -32.09 8.56
C PRO A 82 -6.70 -32.29 8.10
N ALA A 83 -6.31 -31.61 7.01
CA ALA A 83 -4.95 -31.64 6.45
C ALA A 83 -4.06 -30.51 7.01
N GLY A 84 -4.64 -29.62 7.83
CA GLY A 84 -3.91 -28.53 8.48
C GLY A 84 -4.78 -27.79 9.50
N PRO A 85 -4.20 -26.90 10.28
CA PRO A 85 -4.94 -26.06 11.22
C PRO A 85 -5.80 -25.03 10.48
N LEU A 86 -6.68 -24.34 11.24
CA LEU A 86 -7.33 -23.13 10.74
C LEU A 86 -6.29 -22.02 10.58
N GLU A 87 -6.15 -21.48 9.39
CA GLU A 87 -5.10 -20.51 9.06
C GLU A 87 -5.64 -19.13 8.70
N ARG A 88 -4.91 -18.12 9.15
CA ARG A 88 -5.00 -16.74 8.68
C ARG A 88 -3.60 -16.26 8.34
N GLU A 89 -3.50 -15.47 7.32
CA GLU A 89 -2.22 -14.96 6.87
C GLU A 89 -1.97 -13.59 7.52
N ASN A 90 -1.04 -13.58 8.50
CA ASN A 90 -0.46 -12.39 9.08
C ASN A 90 1.04 -12.67 9.20
N ALA A 91 1.74 -12.62 8.06
CA ALA A 91 3.07 -13.19 7.94
C ALA A 91 4.09 -12.18 7.41
N PHE A 92 5.35 -12.39 7.83
CA PHE A 92 6.52 -11.63 7.42
C PHE A 92 7.33 -12.47 6.44
N TYR A 93 7.79 -11.84 5.35
CA TYR A 93 8.54 -12.46 4.27
C TYR A 93 9.82 -11.68 4.02
N GLU A 94 10.96 -12.36 3.96
CA GLU A 94 12.24 -11.78 3.57
C GLU A 94 12.34 -11.70 2.04
N ALA A 95 12.49 -10.48 1.52
CA ALA A 95 12.56 -10.20 0.09
C ALA A 95 13.97 -9.84 -0.41
N GLY A 96 14.99 -9.91 0.47
CA GLY A 96 16.36 -9.47 0.16
C GLY A 96 16.55 -7.96 0.26
N ASN A 97 17.78 -7.49 0.07
CA ASN A 97 18.16 -6.07 0.12
C ASN A 97 17.68 -5.31 1.37
N GLY A 98 17.59 -5.99 2.52
CA GLY A 98 17.09 -5.40 3.75
C GLY A 98 15.59 -5.12 3.78
N LEU A 99 14.82 -5.63 2.80
CA LEU A 99 13.38 -5.48 2.71
C LEU A 99 12.64 -6.70 3.28
N ILE A 100 11.72 -6.43 4.19
CA ILE A 100 10.70 -7.37 4.65
C ILE A 100 9.35 -6.97 4.07
N ILE A 101 8.55 -7.94 3.67
CA ILE A 101 7.18 -7.75 3.24
C ILE A 101 6.26 -8.34 4.30
N PHE A 102 5.31 -7.56 4.79
CA PHE A 102 4.23 -8.05 5.63
C PHE A 102 2.94 -8.14 4.80
N LEU A 103 2.36 -9.32 4.76
CA LEU A 103 1.03 -9.52 4.20
C LEU A 103 0.10 -10.04 5.30
N GLY A 104 -0.88 -9.20 5.65
CA GLY A 104 -1.85 -9.50 6.69
C GLY A 104 -3.29 -9.55 6.19
N GLU A 105 -4.20 -9.74 7.14
CA GLU A 105 -5.64 -9.52 6.99
C GLU A 105 -6.03 -8.34 7.87
N GLU A 106 -6.95 -7.48 7.41
CA GLU A 106 -7.45 -6.38 8.24
C GLU A 106 -8.19 -6.95 9.47
N PRO A 107 -7.76 -6.59 10.70
CA PRO A 107 -8.44 -7.05 11.90
C PRO A 107 -9.80 -6.36 12.05
N SER A 108 -10.80 -7.07 12.54
CA SER A 108 -12.13 -6.52 12.82
C SER A 108 -12.38 -6.27 14.32
N HIS A 109 -11.53 -6.79 15.17
CA HIS A 109 -11.58 -6.66 16.63
C HIS A 109 -10.17 -6.51 17.21
N GLN A 110 -10.07 -6.06 18.46
CA GLN A 110 -8.82 -6.05 19.22
C GLN A 110 -7.65 -5.37 18.48
N ILE A 111 -7.92 -4.18 17.93
CA ILE A 111 -6.92 -3.44 17.13
C ILE A 111 -5.61 -3.20 17.91
N GLU A 112 -5.69 -2.95 19.23
CA GLU A 112 -4.53 -2.73 20.07
C GLU A 112 -3.70 -4.02 20.23
N LEU A 113 -4.32 -5.18 20.30
CA LEU A 113 -3.62 -6.47 20.31
C LEU A 113 -2.90 -6.72 18.97
N TYR A 114 -3.60 -6.45 17.87
CA TYR A 114 -3.03 -6.56 16.53
C TYR A 114 -1.84 -5.62 16.33
N ALA A 115 -1.99 -4.37 16.72
CA ALA A 115 -0.93 -3.36 16.63
C ALA A 115 0.29 -3.76 17.49
N ARG A 116 0.09 -4.23 18.73
CA ARG A 116 1.20 -4.74 19.56
C ARG A 116 1.94 -5.87 18.88
N ALA A 117 1.25 -6.81 18.25
CA ALA A 117 1.89 -7.90 17.51
C ALA A 117 2.66 -7.36 16.29
N PHE A 118 2.07 -6.44 15.53
CA PHE A 118 2.70 -5.82 14.37
C PHE A 118 3.98 -5.07 14.74
N PHE A 119 3.93 -4.20 15.77
CA PHE A 119 5.08 -3.43 16.22
C PHE A 119 6.12 -4.29 16.96
N GLN A 120 5.69 -5.36 17.64
CA GLN A 120 6.65 -6.34 18.16
C GLN A 120 7.43 -6.99 17.02
N GLY A 121 6.77 -7.35 15.92
CA GLY A 121 7.45 -7.89 14.74
C GLY A 121 8.45 -6.93 14.12
N ILE A 122 8.10 -5.65 14.01
CA ILE A 122 8.98 -4.56 13.56
C ILE A 122 10.22 -4.46 14.45
N ASN A 123 10.03 -4.39 15.76
CA ASN A 123 11.11 -4.25 16.73
C ASN A 123 12.00 -5.49 16.74
N ASP A 124 11.42 -6.69 16.71
CA ASP A 124 12.14 -7.97 16.72
C ASP A 124 13.02 -8.16 15.48
N LEU A 125 12.66 -7.54 14.35
CA LEU A 125 13.41 -7.55 13.10
C LEU A 125 14.36 -6.35 12.93
N GLY A 126 14.33 -5.39 13.86
CA GLY A 126 15.16 -4.19 13.78
C GLY A 126 14.77 -3.23 12.65
N ILE A 127 13.50 -3.24 12.21
CA ILE A 127 13.01 -2.39 11.14
C ILE A 127 13.01 -0.92 11.59
N SER A 128 13.64 -0.05 10.83
CA SER A 128 13.69 1.39 11.08
C SER A 128 12.56 2.14 10.36
N GLN A 129 12.20 1.73 9.15
CA GLN A 129 11.18 2.42 8.35
C GLN A 129 10.15 1.45 7.79
N THR A 130 8.89 1.82 7.93
CA THR A 130 7.75 1.01 7.46
C THR A 130 6.87 1.81 6.51
N VAL A 131 6.62 1.27 5.33
CA VAL A 131 5.62 1.77 4.38
C VAL A 131 4.42 0.84 4.32
N ALA A 132 3.23 1.37 4.59
CA ALA A 132 1.97 0.69 4.36
C ALA A 132 1.40 1.10 2.99
N VAL A 133 0.82 0.17 2.25
CA VAL A 133 0.25 0.44 0.92
C VAL A 133 -1.25 0.17 0.89
N GLU A 134 -1.99 1.11 0.29
CA GLU A 134 -3.44 1.05 0.18
C GLU A 134 -3.93 1.57 -1.17
N GLY A 135 -5.14 1.20 -1.55
CA GLY A 135 -5.79 1.65 -2.76
C GLY A 135 -7.13 2.32 -2.50
N VAL A 136 -7.36 3.44 -3.16
CA VAL A 136 -8.64 4.15 -3.14
C VAL A 136 -9.18 4.19 -4.56
N ASN A 137 -10.42 3.76 -4.76
CA ASN A 137 -11.07 3.89 -6.06
C ASN A 137 -11.48 5.34 -6.30
N GLY A 138 -11.23 5.84 -7.50
CA GLY A 138 -11.63 7.18 -7.91
C GLY A 138 -11.44 7.41 -9.40
N SER A 139 -12.05 8.47 -9.91
CA SER A 139 -11.95 8.82 -11.31
C SER A 139 -10.58 9.42 -11.62
N ALA A 140 -9.63 8.56 -12.00
CA ALA A 140 -8.28 8.95 -12.38
C ALA A 140 -8.06 8.69 -13.89
N PRO A 141 -7.45 9.64 -14.64
CA PRO A 141 -7.09 9.40 -16.04
C PRO A 141 -6.14 8.21 -16.15
N PRO A 142 -6.40 7.26 -17.08
CA PRO A 142 -5.64 6.01 -17.13
C PRO A 142 -4.17 6.21 -17.51
N ASP A 143 -3.85 7.19 -18.34
CA ASP A 143 -2.52 7.48 -18.87
C ASP A 143 -1.65 8.31 -17.90
N LEU A 144 -2.25 9.05 -16.97
CA LEU A 144 -1.50 9.88 -16.02
C LEU A 144 -0.94 9.03 -14.86
N GLU A 145 0.10 9.56 -14.22
CA GLU A 145 0.64 9.00 -12.99
C GLU A 145 -0.44 9.00 -11.89
N ARG A 146 -0.43 7.96 -11.06
CA ARG A 146 -1.41 7.84 -9.97
C ARG A 146 -1.12 8.86 -8.87
N ARG A 147 -2.16 9.54 -8.42
CA ARG A 147 -2.07 10.39 -7.23
C ARG A 147 -1.77 9.53 -6.01
N ILE A 148 -0.68 9.83 -5.32
CA ILE A 148 -0.27 9.15 -4.09
C ILE A 148 -0.52 10.07 -2.90
N ASN A 149 -1.46 9.67 -2.06
CA ASN A 149 -1.71 10.34 -0.78
C ASN A 149 -0.87 9.72 0.32
N CYS A 150 -0.35 10.56 1.21
CA CYS A 150 0.51 10.14 2.31
C CYS A 150 -0.02 10.61 3.66
N VAL A 151 0.08 9.74 4.67
CA VAL A 151 0.06 10.07 6.10
C VAL A 151 1.29 9.45 6.74
N TYR A 152 1.83 10.06 7.79
CA TYR A 152 3.10 9.67 8.39
C TYR A 152 3.11 9.89 9.90
N SER A 153 3.98 9.16 10.62
CA SER A 153 3.97 9.10 12.09
C SER A 153 4.80 10.19 12.76
N LYS A 154 5.82 10.77 12.11
CA LYS A 154 6.74 11.72 12.72
C LYS A 154 6.89 12.99 11.89
N ALA A 155 6.84 14.16 12.53
CA ALA A 155 6.88 15.48 11.85
C ALA A 155 8.12 15.65 10.96
N GLU A 156 9.26 15.15 11.41
CA GLU A 156 10.56 15.22 10.71
C GLU A 156 10.58 14.44 9.37
N MET A 157 9.71 13.45 9.19
CA MET A 157 9.60 12.71 7.93
C MET A 157 9.06 13.56 6.79
N LYS A 158 8.36 14.66 7.09
CA LYS A 158 7.66 15.46 6.09
C LYS A 158 8.57 15.92 4.96
N ALA A 159 9.66 16.57 5.29
CA ALA A 159 10.59 17.14 4.31
C ALA A 159 11.18 16.07 3.38
N THR A 160 11.46 14.88 3.92
CA THR A 160 11.92 13.74 3.11
C THR A 160 10.80 13.24 2.19
N LEU A 161 9.59 13.03 2.72
CA LEU A 161 8.46 12.50 1.95
C LEU A 161 8.01 13.45 0.83
N GLU A 162 8.08 14.77 1.03
CA GLU A 162 7.78 15.78 -0.01
C GLU A 162 8.59 15.57 -1.30
N ARG A 163 9.85 15.13 -1.19
CA ARG A 163 10.74 14.89 -2.34
C ARG A 163 10.25 13.74 -3.24
N TYR A 164 9.34 12.92 -2.77
CA TYR A 164 8.83 11.74 -3.49
C TYR A 164 7.48 11.97 -4.19
N GLY A 165 7.09 13.22 -4.41
CA GLY A 165 5.88 13.56 -5.17
C GLY A 165 4.60 12.98 -4.57
N VAL A 166 4.44 13.08 -3.25
CA VAL A 166 3.24 12.67 -2.52
C VAL A 166 2.38 13.88 -2.13
N GLN A 167 1.10 13.65 -1.93
CA GLN A 167 0.18 14.65 -1.37
C GLN A 167 -0.18 14.25 0.05
N PHE A 168 0.03 15.18 1.00
CA PHE A 168 -0.35 14.91 2.38
C PHE A 168 -1.86 15.00 2.57
N SER A 169 -2.42 13.97 3.19
CA SER A 169 -3.85 13.92 3.46
C SER A 169 -4.20 14.76 4.68
N SER A 170 -5.18 15.64 4.52
CA SER A 170 -5.95 16.19 5.63
C SER A 170 -7.24 15.36 5.75
N TYR A 171 -7.32 14.51 6.76
CA TYR A 171 -8.45 13.60 6.97
C TYR A 171 -8.93 13.71 8.41
N GLY A 172 -10.23 13.82 8.58
CA GLY A 172 -10.91 13.71 9.87
C GLY A 172 -11.99 12.64 9.79
N SER A 173 -12.11 11.80 10.79
CA SER A 173 -13.16 10.78 10.86
C SER A 173 -14.51 11.35 11.37
N GLU A 174 -14.79 12.60 11.04
CA GLU A 174 -16.09 13.21 11.32
C GLU A 174 -17.15 12.51 10.44
N GLY A 175 -17.85 11.58 11.03
CA GLY A 175 -18.88 10.84 10.33
C GLY A 175 -18.80 9.33 10.55
N ARG A 176 -19.20 8.54 9.53
CA ARG A 176 -19.42 7.09 9.65
C ARG A 176 -18.22 6.22 9.29
N ARG A 177 -17.10 6.80 8.83
CA ARG A 177 -15.93 6.05 8.38
C ARG A 177 -14.74 6.34 9.29
N GLY A 178 -14.27 5.31 9.99
CA GLY A 178 -13.03 5.35 10.75
C GLY A 178 -11.78 5.29 9.85
N PRO A 179 -10.58 5.30 10.44
CA PRO A 179 -9.34 5.11 9.71
C PRO A 179 -9.25 3.70 9.13
N THR A 180 -8.46 3.53 8.08
CA THR A 180 -8.03 2.21 7.62
C THR A 180 -7.06 1.60 8.63
N ILE A 181 -6.79 0.28 8.53
CA ILE A 181 -5.78 -0.36 9.38
C ILE A 181 -4.42 0.33 9.28
N ALA A 182 -3.98 0.70 8.07
CA ALA A 182 -2.71 1.38 7.90
C ALA A 182 -2.70 2.77 8.56
N MET A 183 -3.77 3.55 8.43
CA MET A 183 -3.89 4.86 9.10
C MET A 183 -3.95 4.72 10.63
N ALA A 184 -4.63 3.69 11.15
CA ALA A 184 -4.65 3.39 12.57
C ALA A 184 -3.25 3.06 13.10
N LEU A 185 -2.49 2.21 12.39
CA LEU A 185 -1.12 1.86 12.76
C LEU A 185 -0.17 3.07 12.68
N VAL A 186 -0.29 3.94 11.66
CA VAL A 186 0.46 5.22 11.61
C VAL A 186 0.15 6.10 12.82
N THR A 187 -1.12 6.17 13.22
CA THR A 187 -1.53 6.94 14.41
C THR A 187 -0.94 6.35 15.68
N MET A 188 -0.99 5.01 15.84
CA MET A 188 -0.40 4.33 17.00
C MET A 188 1.13 4.46 17.01
N ALA A 189 1.79 4.42 15.84
CA ALA A 189 3.22 4.68 15.71
C ALA A 189 3.58 6.08 16.22
N HIS A 190 2.71 7.09 15.95
CA HIS A 190 2.94 8.45 16.43
C HIS A 190 2.87 8.58 17.97
N TYR A 191 1.87 7.96 18.59
CA TYR A 191 1.59 8.17 20.00
C TYR A 191 2.20 7.13 20.95
N GLU A 192 2.37 5.90 20.49
CA GLU A 192 2.69 4.75 21.35
C GLU A 192 4.04 4.09 21.00
N TYR A 193 4.52 4.25 19.75
CA TYR A 193 5.76 3.62 19.26
C TYR A 193 6.71 4.67 18.65
N PRO A 194 7.26 5.59 19.46
CA PRO A 194 8.02 6.73 18.95
C PRO A 194 9.33 6.36 18.23
N ASP A 195 9.81 5.15 18.41
CA ASP A 195 11.03 4.66 17.75
C ASP A 195 10.76 4.11 16.32
N VAL A 196 9.49 3.96 15.94
CA VAL A 196 9.10 3.44 14.63
C VAL A 196 8.74 4.57 13.67
N GLU A 197 9.45 4.68 12.55
CA GLU A 197 9.05 5.52 11.43
C GLU A 197 8.07 4.78 10.53
N MET A 198 6.83 5.23 10.52
CA MET A 198 5.78 4.62 9.69
C MET A 198 5.06 5.65 8.84
N PHE A 199 4.84 5.32 7.57
CA PHE A 199 4.02 6.11 6.67
C PHE A 199 3.16 5.21 5.79
N ARG A 200 2.10 5.79 5.23
CA ARG A 200 1.16 5.09 4.36
C ARG A 200 1.09 5.80 3.02
N PHE A 201 1.27 5.06 1.93
CA PHE A 201 0.97 5.47 0.57
C PHE A 201 -0.38 4.93 0.13
N GLY A 202 -1.29 5.82 -0.24
CA GLY A 202 -2.58 5.48 -0.80
C GLY A 202 -2.67 5.94 -2.24
N ALA A 203 -2.68 4.99 -3.20
CA ALA A 203 -2.82 5.33 -4.60
C ALA A 203 -4.29 5.35 -5.05
N MET A 204 -4.61 6.23 -5.99
CA MET A 204 -5.95 6.30 -6.58
C MET A 204 -6.02 5.40 -7.81
N ALA A 205 -6.71 4.27 -7.67
CA ALA A 205 -7.00 3.36 -8.78
C ALA A 205 -8.19 3.85 -9.60
N PRO A 206 -8.12 3.81 -10.95
CA PRO A 206 -9.19 4.27 -11.81
C PRO A 206 -10.50 3.49 -11.62
N LEU A 207 -11.58 4.20 -11.32
CA LEU A 207 -12.93 3.68 -11.29
C LEU A 207 -13.90 4.78 -11.74
N TYR A 208 -14.57 4.57 -12.86
CA TYR A 208 -15.47 5.52 -13.47
C TYR A 208 -16.94 5.19 -13.15
N PRO A 209 -17.84 6.20 -13.11
CA PRO A 209 -19.26 5.98 -12.83
C PRO A 209 -20.03 5.45 -14.04
N PHE A 210 -19.36 4.75 -14.96
CA PHE A 210 -19.98 4.10 -16.11
C PHE A 210 -20.19 2.63 -15.82
N ALA A 211 -21.40 2.12 -16.10
CA ALA A 211 -21.67 0.69 -16.02
C ALA A 211 -21.21 -0.02 -17.30
N THR A 212 -20.57 -1.17 -17.15
CA THR A 212 -20.31 -2.08 -18.26
C THR A 212 -21.59 -2.84 -18.64
N ARG A 213 -21.56 -3.61 -19.75
CA ARG A 213 -22.69 -4.49 -20.15
C ARG A 213 -23.03 -5.54 -19.09
N GLU A 214 -22.12 -5.85 -18.19
CA GLU A 214 -22.26 -6.79 -17.07
C GLU A 214 -22.70 -6.11 -15.78
N ASN A 215 -23.10 -4.83 -15.82
CA ASN A 215 -23.44 -3.98 -14.67
C ASN A 215 -22.26 -3.76 -13.68
N GLU A 216 -21.03 -4.04 -14.10
CA GLU A 216 -19.84 -3.68 -13.33
C GLU A 216 -19.42 -2.25 -13.62
N GLN A 217 -18.83 -1.58 -12.64
CA GLN A 217 -18.24 -0.26 -12.83
C GLN A 217 -17.01 -0.34 -13.73
N LEU A 218 -16.86 0.61 -14.65
CA LEU A 218 -15.70 0.69 -15.53
C LEU A 218 -14.46 1.13 -14.74
N GLY A 219 -13.44 0.28 -14.68
CA GLY A 219 -12.20 0.57 -13.96
C GLY A 219 -11.12 -0.47 -14.19
N ILE A 220 -10.05 -0.37 -13.41
CA ILE A 220 -8.95 -1.35 -13.40
C ILE A 220 -9.05 -2.18 -12.11
N ASN A 221 -9.29 -3.48 -12.26
CA ASN A 221 -9.47 -4.37 -11.11
C ASN A 221 -8.15 -4.63 -10.36
N ILE A 222 -7.04 -4.86 -11.10
CA ILE A 222 -5.68 -4.93 -10.56
C ILE A 222 -4.90 -3.81 -11.24
N ASP A 223 -4.50 -2.78 -10.50
CA ASP A 223 -3.84 -1.60 -11.08
C ASP A 223 -2.32 -1.69 -10.93
N HIS A 224 -1.67 -2.39 -11.88
CA HIS A 224 -0.21 -2.51 -11.89
C HIS A 224 0.50 -1.16 -12.13
N LYS A 225 -0.18 -0.18 -12.73
CA LYS A 225 0.36 1.17 -12.81
C LYS A 225 0.45 1.82 -11.41
N SER A 226 -0.54 1.63 -10.55
CA SER A 226 -0.43 2.04 -9.13
C SER A 226 0.71 1.32 -8.41
N TYR A 227 0.89 0.01 -8.66
CA TYR A 227 2.01 -0.73 -8.09
C TYR A 227 3.34 -0.15 -8.53
N TYR A 228 3.49 0.13 -9.82
CA TYR A 228 4.68 0.75 -10.39
C TYR A 228 4.94 2.14 -9.79
N ASP A 229 3.92 3.00 -9.72
CA ASP A 229 4.04 4.36 -9.21
C ASP A 229 4.38 4.41 -7.71
N ILE A 230 3.87 3.47 -6.90
CA ILE A 230 4.27 3.27 -5.51
C ILE A 230 5.71 2.75 -5.43
N MET A 231 6.02 1.69 -6.19
CA MET A 231 7.33 1.03 -6.08
C MET A 231 8.49 1.86 -6.62
N ARG A 232 8.27 2.77 -7.58
CA ARG A 232 9.31 3.75 -7.96
C ARG A 232 9.76 4.59 -6.76
N ARG A 233 8.80 5.05 -5.96
CA ARG A 233 9.06 5.84 -4.75
C ARG A 233 9.74 5.02 -3.67
N VAL A 234 9.19 3.84 -3.38
CA VAL A 234 9.75 2.92 -2.38
C VAL A 234 11.17 2.48 -2.75
N ARG A 235 11.40 2.11 -4.03
CA ARG A 235 12.71 1.74 -4.55
C ARG A 235 13.73 2.86 -4.34
N SER A 236 13.38 4.08 -4.74
CA SER A 236 14.26 5.24 -4.61
C SER A 236 14.50 5.60 -3.14
N MET A 237 13.45 5.60 -2.31
CA MET A 237 13.51 5.95 -0.89
C MET A 237 14.38 4.97 -0.08
N PHE A 238 14.19 3.68 -0.32
CA PHE A 238 14.88 2.60 0.39
C PHE A 238 16.15 2.12 -0.33
N LYS A 239 16.52 2.77 -1.45
CA LYS A 239 17.69 2.42 -2.27
C LYS A 239 17.71 0.93 -2.65
N LEU A 240 16.54 0.38 -3.01
CA LEU A 240 16.39 -1.03 -3.35
C LEU A 240 16.83 -1.28 -4.79
N ASP A 241 17.56 -2.37 -5.02
CA ASP A 241 17.87 -2.86 -6.37
C ASP A 241 16.73 -3.75 -6.86
N LEU A 242 15.71 -3.12 -7.48
CA LEU A 242 14.50 -3.79 -7.98
C LEU A 242 14.23 -3.40 -9.44
N ASP A 243 14.07 -4.41 -10.29
CA ASP A 243 13.56 -4.20 -11.65
C ASP A 243 12.04 -4.04 -11.64
N LEU A 244 11.56 -2.88 -12.07
CA LEU A 244 10.14 -2.53 -12.17
C LEU A 244 9.60 -2.55 -13.61
N SER A 245 10.37 -3.03 -14.58
CA SER A 245 10.02 -3.00 -16.01
C SER A 245 8.74 -3.80 -16.31
N GLU A 246 8.54 -4.94 -15.66
CA GLU A 246 7.33 -5.75 -15.80
C GLU A 246 6.09 -5.01 -15.30
N LEU A 247 6.15 -4.42 -14.09
CA LEU A 247 5.05 -3.61 -13.54
C LEU A 247 4.69 -2.44 -14.45
N ARG A 248 5.70 -1.79 -15.03
CA ARG A 248 5.51 -0.72 -15.99
C ARG A 248 4.74 -1.21 -17.22
N THR A 249 5.19 -2.29 -17.84
CA THR A 249 4.58 -2.85 -19.05
C THR A 249 3.13 -3.29 -18.81
N MET A 250 2.88 -3.99 -17.68
CA MET A 250 1.53 -4.42 -17.31
C MET A 250 0.62 -3.21 -17.06
N GLY A 251 1.09 -2.22 -16.31
CA GLY A 251 0.33 -1.00 -16.01
C GLY A 251 0.04 -0.14 -17.25
N GLU A 252 0.97 -0.04 -18.20
CA GLU A 252 0.77 0.62 -19.49
C GLU A 252 -0.31 -0.11 -20.32
N SER A 253 -0.27 -1.44 -20.38
CA SER A 253 -1.27 -2.24 -21.09
C SER A 253 -2.68 -2.06 -20.53
N GLU A 254 -2.86 -2.15 -19.22
CA GLU A 254 -4.15 -1.96 -18.55
C GLU A 254 -4.69 -0.53 -18.73
N SER A 255 -3.79 0.46 -18.65
CA SER A 255 -4.14 1.86 -18.85
C SER A 255 -4.61 2.13 -20.27
N ASN A 256 -3.95 1.57 -21.28
CA ASN A 256 -4.35 1.72 -22.67
C ASN A 256 -5.71 1.08 -22.94
N GLN A 257 -5.96 -0.12 -22.40
CA GLN A 257 -7.26 -0.79 -22.54
C GLN A 257 -8.40 0.04 -21.92
N LEU A 258 -8.17 0.65 -20.76
CA LEU A 258 -9.17 1.52 -20.14
C LEU A 258 -9.35 2.82 -20.96
N ALA A 259 -8.27 3.41 -21.48
CA ALA A 259 -8.33 4.60 -22.31
C ALA A 259 -9.15 4.38 -23.59
N GLU A 260 -8.94 3.26 -24.29
CA GLU A 260 -9.70 2.88 -25.47
C GLU A 260 -11.21 2.77 -25.16
N ARG A 261 -11.56 2.10 -24.05
CA ARG A 261 -12.96 1.98 -23.62
C ARG A 261 -13.60 3.33 -23.30
N LEU A 262 -12.87 4.23 -22.63
CA LEU A 262 -13.34 5.57 -22.32
C LEU A 262 -13.55 6.40 -23.60
N GLU A 263 -12.67 6.26 -24.59
CA GLU A 263 -12.81 6.91 -25.88
C GLU A 263 -14.06 6.41 -26.65
N GLU A 264 -14.31 5.09 -26.65
CA GLU A 264 -15.53 4.50 -27.24
C GLU A 264 -16.80 5.04 -26.59
N ILE A 265 -16.83 5.12 -25.25
CA ILE A 265 -17.97 5.67 -24.49
C ILE A 265 -18.15 7.15 -24.82
N GLY A 266 -17.08 7.93 -24.86
CA GLY A 266 -17.14 9.35 -25.23
C GLY A 266 -17.61 9.60 -26.64
N LYS A 267 -17.27 8.73 -27.61
CA LYS A 267 -17.78 8.81 -28.98
C LYS A 267 -19.27 8.49 -29.07
N ALA A 268 -19.77 7.59 -28.23
CA ALA A 268 -21.17 7.16 -28.21
C ALA A 268 -22.09 8.11 -27.42
N ASN A 269 -21.56 8.88 -26.46
CA ASN A 269 -22.35 9.73 -25.57
C ASN A 269 -21.59 11.02 -25.24
N ALA A 270 -22.16 12.17 -25.63
CA ALA A 270 -21.57 13.49 -25.42
C ALA A 270 -21.45 13.88 -23.94
N GLU A 271 -22.45 13.53 -23.09
CA GLU A 271 -22.40 13.82 -21.65
C GLU A 271 -21.29 13.00 -20.96
N ALA A 272 -21.10 11.75 -21.40
CA ALA A 272 -20.01 10.93 -20.91
C ALA A 272 -18.65 11.51 -21.32
N LYS A 273 -18.53 12.05 -22.53
CA LYS A 273 -17.32 12.72 -22.99
C LYS A 273 -17.00 13.95 -22.12
N GLU A 274 -17.99 14.83 -21.90
CA GLU A 274 -17.80 15.99 -21.02
C GLU A 274 -17.36 15.59 -19.60
N LEU A 275 -17.91 14.50 -19.07
CA LEU A 275 -17.50 14.00 -17.75
C LEU A 275 -16.06 13.48 -17.76
N ILE A 276 -15.65 12.73 -18.79
CA ILE A 276 -14.28 12.23 -18.94
C ILE A 276 -13.29 13.39 -19.06
N ASP A 277 -13.62 14.40 -19.88
CA ASP A 277 -12.78 15.59 -20.09
C ASP A 277 -12.63 16.37 -18.77
N ARG A 278 -13.72 16.57 -18.03
CA ARG A 278 -13.71 17.22 -16.70
C ARG A 278 -12.89 16.46 -15.68
N ILE A 279 -13.01 15.12 -15.63
CA ILE A 279 -12.19 14.28 -14.74
C ILE A 279 -10.72 14.51 -15.02
N ARG A 280 -10.33 14.62 -16.29
CA ARG A 280 -8.93 14.86 -16.67
C ARG A 280 -8.47 16.27 -16.27
N GLU A 281 -9.29 17.30 -16.46
CA GLU A 281 -8.97 18.68 -16.07
C GLU A 281 -8.85 18.85 -14.56
N ASP A 282 -9.74 18.21 -13.79
CA ASP A 282 -9.79 18.31 -12.33
C ASP A 282 -8.76 17.39 -11.62
N TYR A 283 -8.09 16.51 -12.37
CA TYR A 283 -7.16 15.55 -11.77
C TYR A 283 -5.85 16.20 -11.36
N VAL A 284 -5.65 16.33 -10.05
CA VAL A 284 -4.43 16.88 -9.46
C VAL A 284 -3.57 15.75 -8.91
N TYR A 285 -2.33 15.72 -9.33
CA TYR A 285 -1.31 14.81 -8.80
C TYR A 285 0.05 15.51 -8.75
N THR A 286 0.97 14.99 -7.97
CA THR A 286 2.36 15.47 -7.92
C THR A 286 3.23 14.45 -8.64
N PRO A 287 3.82 14.80 -9.81
CA PRO A 287 4.69 13.90 -10.53
C PRO A 287 5.89 13.47 -9.68
N PHE A 288 6.24 12.20 -9.75
CA PHE A 288 7.45 11.71 -9.12
C PHE A 288 8.66 11.92 -10.04
N VAL A 289 9.58 12.73 -9.56
CA VAL A 289 10.92 12.85 -10.12
C VAL A 289 11.88 12.22 -9.13
N GLU A 290 12.67 11.25 -9.59
CA GLU A 290 13.63 10.57 -8.71
C GLU A 290 14.62 11.58 -8.11
N PRO A 291 14.69 11.71 -6.77
CA PRO A 291 15.61 12.63 -6.14
C PRO A 291 17.06 12.27 -6.50
N VAL A 292 17.82 13.25 -6.97
CA VAL A 292 19.24 13.09 -7.18
C VAL A 292 19.93 13.48 -5.88
N ASP A 293 20.66 12.55 -5.27
CA ASP A 293 21.54 12.88 -4.16
C ASP A 293 22.75 13.63 -4.75
N MET A 294 22.72 14.97 -4.66
CA MET A 294 23.85 15.78 -5.06
C MET A 294 24.97 15.67 -4.02
N ASP A 295 26.21 15.66 -4.50
CA ASP A 295 27.38 15.82 -3.63
C ASP A 295 27.19 17.11 -2.81
N PRO A 296 27.35 17.09 -1.46
CA PRO A 296 27.20 18.28 -0.62
C PRO A 296 27.98 19.50 -1.14
N ALA A 297 29.17 19.29 -1.72
CA ALA A 297 29.98 20.36 -2.32
C ALA A 297 29.33 20.98 -3.58
N LEU A 298 28.57 20.19 -4.34
CA LEU A 298 27.80 20.65 -5.50
C LEU A 298 26.54 21.40 -5.07
N ASP A 299 25.88 20.93 -4.00
CA ASP A 299 24.68 21.55 -3.43
C ASP A 299 25.02 22.94 -2.85
N ASP A 300 26.13 23.06 -2.12
CA ASP A 300 26.61 24.34 -1.62
C ASP A 300 26.99 25.33 -2.76
N ALA A 301 27.66 24.85 -3.80
CA ALA A 301 28.01 25.66 -4.96
C ALA A 301 26.77 26.14 -5.75
N LEU A 302 25.76 25.29 -5.89
CA LEU A 302 24.48 25.63 -6.55
C LEU A 302 23.70 26.67 -5.73
N ASN A 303 23.65 26.50 -4.42
CA ASN A 303 23.00 27.42 -3.50
C ASN A 303 23.67 28.80 -3.52
N ASP A 304 25.01 28.88 -3.63
CA ASP A 304 25.74 30.14 -3.75
C ASP A 304 25.46 30.83 -5.10
N ILE A 305 25.35 30.06 -6.20
CA ILE A 305 24.97 30.60 -7.51
C ILE A 305 23.53 31.15 -7.47
N LEU A 306 22.60 30.42 -6.89
CA LEU A 306 21.19 30.86 -6.79
C LEU A 306 21.06 32.12 -5.93
N ARG A 307 21.76 32.22 -4.81
CA ARG A 307 21.81 33.44 -3.98
C ARG A 307 22.41 34.63 -4.73
N GLY A 308 23.34 34.37 -5.64
CA GLY A 308 23.96 35.42 -6.47
C GLY A 308 23.05 35.91 -7.62
N LEU A 309 21.98 35.15 -7.98
CA LEU A 309 21.02 35.54 -8.99
C LEU A 309 19.82 36.34 -8.40
N ASP A 310 19.61 36.24 -7.09
CA ASP A 310 18.56 36.97 -6.37
C ASP A 310 19.04 38.33 -5.79
N SER A 311 20.32 38.68 -6.02
CA SER A 311 20.94 39.91 -5.59
C SER A 311 21.20 40.87 -6.80
#